data_62bb7ed715ca87ef61348fc9d8f3cdc1
#
_entry.id   62bb7ed715ca87ef61348fc9d8f3cdc1
#
_cell.length_a   1.000
_cell.length_b   1.000
_cell.length_c   1.000
_cell.angle_alpha   90.00
_cell.angle_beta   90.00
_cell.angle_gamma   90.00
#
_symmetry.space_group_name_H-M   'P 1'
#
loop_
_entity.id
_entity.type
_entity.pdbx_description
1 polymer ?
#
loop_
_entity_poly.entity_id
_entity_poly.type
_entity_poly.pdbx_seq_one_letter_code
_entity_poly.pdbx_strand_id
1 'polypeptide(L)'
;MNVWQQDWISKWALYSPNKIAIQEHESGKEITYKSLNDCANGIVHFLNSEYNIVKGDRIAVLAEYDIEYVALFSAAQKAGFIIVPINYRLAQAEVSDILHDAAPKLIFTQNKYYHLVSQGFANINQDYGILSTIDGNEINTITQVEDDDPIFIIYTSGTTGKPKGVKYTHKMLFWNSINTALSLKLNAESRTVNVMPPFHTGGWNVLLTPFLHHGGFVSMCNKFEAEKVLQTIASLRCNIFMGVPTMLGMMADEKNFESSDLSCLDYIIVGGESMPIPLIERYATKGVAIRQGYGMTE
;
A
#
# COMPACT_ATOMS: atom_id res chain seq x y z
N MET A 1 4.79 22.72 -6.42
CA MET A 1 5.63 21.85 -5.56
C MET A 1 6.82 21.33 -6.37
N ASN A 2 7.96 21.03 -5.74
CA ASN A 2 9.09 20.43 -6.47
C ASN A 2 8.73 18.98 -6.83
N VAL A 3 9.12 18.50 -8.02
CA VAL A 3 8.86 17.10 -8.47
C VAL A 3 9.21 16.07 -7.38
N TRP A 4 10.29 16.27 -6.64
CA TRP A 4 10.75 15.41 -5.55
C TRP A 4 9.81 15.32 -4.33
N GLN A 5 8.90 16.26 -4.16
CA GLN A 5 7.92 16.22 -3.07
C GLN A 5 6.73 15.31 -3.39
N GLN A 6 6.50 15.02 -4.65
CA GLN A 6 5.37 14.22 -5.13
C GLN A 6 5.80 12.85 -5.64
N ASP A 7 6.93 12.75 -6.34
CA ASP A 7 7.44 11.51 -6.92
C ASP A 7 8.62 10.96 -6.10
N TRP A 8 8.29 10.23 -5.06
CA TRP A 8 9.27 9.69 -4.11
C TRP A 8 10.13 8.57 -4.69
N ILE A 9 9.52 7.75 -5.56
CA ILE A 9 10.21 6.62 -6.17
C ILE A 9 11.27 7.12 -7.14
N SER A 10 10.98 8.15 -7.94
CA SER A 10 11.95 8.78 -8.84
C SER A 10 13.15 9.36 -8.07
N LYS A 11 12.89 9.99 -6.90
CA LYS A 11 13.95 10.45 -6.01
C LYS A 11 14.92 9.33 -5.62
N TRP A 12 14.37 8.20 -5.13
CA TRP A 12 15.20 7.10 -4.66
C TRP A 12 15.80 6.28 -5.81
N ALA A 13 15.16 6.24 -6.98
CA ALA A 13 15.75 5.70 -8.20
C ALA A 13 17.03 6.46 -8.60
N LEU A 14 17.11 7.75 -8.27
CA LEU A 14 18.32 8.56 -8.49
C LEU A 14 19.36 8.35 -7.38
N TYR A 15 18.94 8.40 -6.09
CA TYR A 15 19.89 8.38 -4.97
C TYR A 15 20.37 6.96 -4.59
N SER A 16 19.55 5.96 -4.79
CA SER A 16 19.84 4.56 -4.41
C SER A 16 19.23 3.58 -5.43
N PRO A 17 19.64 3.64 -6.74
CA PRO A 17 18.98 2.92 -7.82
C PRO A 17 18.90 1.41 -7.62
N ASN A 18 19.94 0.82 -7.07
CA ASN A 18 20.07 -0.65 -6.91
C ASN A 18 19.51 -1.16 -5.56
N LYS A 19 19.00 -0.27 -4.71
CA LYS A 19 18.41 -0.67 -3.44
C LYS A 19 17.06 -1.33 -3.68
N ILE A 20 16.81 -2.49 -3.06
CA ILE A 20 15.51 -3.14 -3.07
C ILE A 20 14.51 -2.26 -2.34
N ALA A 21 13.42 -1.91 -3.02
CA ALA A 21 12.31 -1.14 -2.47
C ALA A 21 11.24 -2.07 -1.89
N ILE A 22 10.84 -3.07 -2.68
CA ILE A 22 9.75 -3.99 -2.39
C ILE A 22 10.21 -5.43 -2.61
N GLN A 23 9.72 -6.33 -1.76
CA GLN A 23 9.76 -7.77 -1.96
C GLN A 23 8.33 -8.32 -1.79
N GLU A 24 7.92 -9.19 -2.67
CA GLU A 24 6.71 -10.01 -2.48
C GLU A 24 7.09 -11.22 -1.62
N HIS A 25 6.44 -11.36 -0.48
CA HIS A 25 6.77 -12.43 0.47
C HIS A 25 6.53 -13.82 -0.12
N GLU A 26 5.40 -14.02 -0.80
CA GLU A 26 4.96 -15.33 -1.30
C GLU A 26 5.80 -15.82 -2.48
N SER A 27 6.16 -14.93 -3.40
CA SER A 27 6.94 -15.27 -4.61
C SER A 27 8.46 -15.12 -4.41
N GLY A 28 8.86 -14.32 -3.43
CA GLY A 28 10.24 -13.88 -3.25
C GLY A 28 10.73 -12.89 -4.32
N LYS A 29 9.83 -12.42 -5.22
CA LYS A 29 10.16 -11.43 -6.25
C LYS A 29 10.55 -10.11 -5.59
N GLU A 30 11.66 -9.54 -6.05
CA GLU A 30 12.17 -8.26 -5.56
C GLU A 30 12.23 -7.23 -6.66
N ILE A 31 12.05 -5.96 -6.31
CA ILE A 31 12.23 -4.85 -7.23
C ILE A 31 13.05 -3.73 -6.58
N THR A 32 14.01 -3.20 -7.34
CA THR A 32 14.80 -2.04 -6.92
C THR A 32 14.02 -0.74 -7.09
N TYR A 33 14.45 0.34 -6.44
CA TYR A 33 13.87 1.66 -6.65
C TYR A 33 13.95 2.11 -8.11
N LYS A 34 15.07 1.82 -8.80
CA LYS A 34 15.20 2.13 -10.23
C LYS A 34 14.18 1.35 -11.06
N SER A 35 14.11 0.05 -10.92
CA SER A 35 13.19 -0.79 -11.69
C SER A 35 11.72 -0.46 -11.39
N LEU A 36 11.39 -0.14 -10.13
CA LEU A 36 10.05 0.29 -9.74
C LEU A 36 9.67 1.62 -10.41
N ASN A 37 10.61 2.56 -10.49
CA ASN A 37 10.43 3.81 -11.21
C ASN A 37 10.21 3.58 -12.71
N ASP A 38 11.00 2.69 -13.32
CA ASP A 38 10.90 2.37 -14.75
C ASP A 38 9.55 1.71 -15.05
N CYS A 39 9.10 0.75 -14.22
CA CYS A 39 7.75 0.17 -14.32
C CYS A 39 6.65 1.23 -14.21
N ALA A 40 6.76 2.14 -13.25
CA ALA A 40 5.78 3.22 -13.08
C ALA A 40 5.73 4.13 -14.32
N ASN A 41 6.88 4.43 -14.93
CA ASN A 41 6.97 5.20 -16.16
C ASN A 41 6.26 4.49 -17.33
N GLY A 42 6.50 3.18 -17.47
CA GLY A 42 5.82 2.34 -18.47
C GLY A 42 4.30 2.35 -18.28
N ILE A 43 3.84 2.22 -17.02
CA ILE A 43 2.40 2.26 -16.69
C ILE A 43 1.80 3.62 -17.07
N VAL A 44 2.45 4.75 -16.79
CA VAL A 44 1.96 6.07 -17.22
C VAL A 44 1.79 6.14 -18.74
N HIS A 45 2.80 5.70 -19.49
CA HIS A 45 2.74 5.68 -20.94
C HIS A 45 1.60 4.79 -21.45
N PHE A 46 1.51 3.56 -20.96
CA PHE A 46 0.47 2.61 -21.33
C PHE A 46 -0.95 3.13 -21.03
N LEU A 47 -1.18 3.66 -19.84
CA LEU A 47 -2.49 4.20 -19.46
C LEU A 47 -2.90 5.40 -20.32
N ASN A 48 -1.96 6.23 -20.70
CA ASN A 48 -2.24 7.38 -21.55
C ASN A 48 -2.49 6.94 -23.01
N SER A 49 -1.65 6.07 -23.58
CA SER A 49 -1.76 5.65 -24.99
C SER A 49 -2.98 4.78 -25.26
N GLU A 50 -3.24 3.79 -24.41
CA GLU A 50 -4.29 2.79 -24.64
C GLU A 50 -5.68 3.24 -24.12
N TYR A 51 -5.72 4.00 -23.02
CA TYR A 51 -6.98 4.36 -22.36
C TYR A 51 -7.23 5.85 -22.24
N ASN A 52 -6.31 6.69 -22.76
CA ASN A 52 -6.37 8.15 -22.62
C ASN A 52 -6.57 8.60 -21.17
N ILE A 53 -5.95 7.90 -20.22
CA ILE A 53 -5.99 8.28 -18.80
C ILE A 53 -5.20 9.57 -18.62
N VAL A 54 -5.85 10.55 -18.00
CA VAL A 54 -5.27 11.85 -17.69
C VAL A 54 -5.43 12.20 -16.21
N LYS A 55 -4.81 13.28 -15.78
CA LYS A 55 -4.93 13.82 -14.43
C LYS A 55 -6.40 13.94 -14.00
N GLY A 56 -6.71 13.44 -12.82
CA GLY A 56 -8.06 13.45 -12.23
C GLY A 56 -8.96 12.28 -12.64
N ASP A 57 -8.58 11.47 -13.65
CA ASP A 57 -9.30 10.24 -13.96
C ASP A 57 -9.16 9.24 -12.81
N ARG A 58 -10.23 8.45 -12.55
CA ARG A 58 -10.25 7.42 -11.51
C ARG A 58 -10.00 6.05 -12.12
N ILE A 59 -9.10 5.30 -11.47
CA ILE A 59 -8.84 3.89 -11.78
C ILE A 59 -9.22 3.07 -10.56
N ALA A 60 -10.23 2.22 -10.69
CA ALA A 60 -10.59 1.28 -9.64
C ALA A 60 -9.71 0.04 -9.70
N VAL A 61 -9.34 -0.50 -8.55
CA VAL A 61 -8.44 -1.66 -8.47
C VAL A 61 -8.99 -2.71 -7.51
N LEU A 62 -9.33 -3.89 -8.05
CA LEU A 62 -9.71 -5.08 -7.29
C LEU A 62 -8.55 -6.08 -7.32
N ALA A 63 -7.56 -5.85 -6.49
CA ALA A 63 -6.36 -6.67 -6.42
C ALA A 63 -5.82 -6.78 -5.00
N GLU A 64 -5.06 -7.83 -4.73
CA GLU A 64 -4.17 -7.91 -3.56
C GLU A 64 -2.91 -7.09 -3.83
N TYR A 65 -2.10 -6.87 -2.80
CA TYR A 65 -0.81 -6.21 -2.96
C TYR A 65 0.16 -7.08 -3.75
N ASP A 66 0.84 -6.44 -4.69
CA ASP A 66 2.02 -6.91 -5.38
C ASP A 66 2.88 -5.71 -5.83
N ILE A 67 3.98 -5.99 -6.50
CA ILE A 67 4.89 -4.97 -7.03
C ILE A 67 4.15 -4.06 -8.02
N GLU A 68 3.27 -4.62 -8.84
CA GLU A 68 2.51 -3.90 -9.86
C GLU A 68 1.55 -2.87 -9.23
N TYR A 69 0.98 -3.17 -8.07
CA TYR A 69 0.13 -2.21 -7.36
C TYR A 69 0.93 -1.02 -6.83
N VAL A 70 2.13 -1.26 -6.34
CA VAL A 70 3.02 -0.16 -5.90
C VAL A 70 3.55 0.62 -7.10
N ALA A 71 3.82 -0.04 -8.22
CA ALA A 71 4.18 0.64 -9.48
C ALA A 71 3.04 1.52 -9.99
N LEU A 72 1.78 1.04 -9.91
CA LEU A 72 0.59 1.83 -10.24
C LEU A 72 0.43 3.05 -9.32
N PHE A 73 0.70 2.90 -8.00
CA PHE A 73 0.73 4.03 -7.07
C PHE A 73 1.79 5.06 -7.46
N SER A 74 3.01 4.61 -7.80
CA SER A 74 4.07 5.51 -8.27
C SER A 74 3.68 6.20 -9.59
N ALA A 75 3.01 5.48 -10.49
CA ALA A 75 2.48 6.06 -11.72
C ALA A 75 1.42 7.15 -11.44
N ALA A 76 0.56 6.94 -10.43
CA ALA A 76 -0.42 7.94 -10.00
C ALA A 76 0.26 9.20 -9.44
N GLN A 77 1.36 9.06 -8.69
CA GLN A 77 2.15 10.20 -8.23
C GLN A 77 2.73 11.03 -9.40
N LYS A 78 3.07 10.37 -10.52
CA LYS A 78 3.64 11.02 -11.71
C LYS A 78 2.59 11.67 -12.60
N ALA A 79 1.47 10.98 -12.83
CA ALA A 79 0.46 11.36 -13.84
C ALA A 79 -0.78 12.02 -13.26
N GLY A 80 -0.99 11.98 -11.93
CA GLY A 80 -2.10 12.63 -11.24
C GLY A 80 -3.46 11.95 -11.44
N PHE A 81 -3.52 10.70 -11.92
CA PHE A 81 -4.76 9.93 -11.86
C PHE A 81 -5.01 9.42 -10.44
N ILE A 82 -6.25 9.05 -10.15
CA ILE A 82 -6.72 8.72 -8.81
C ILE A 82 -6.93 7.22 -8.70
N ILE A 83 -6.33 6.58 -7.71
CA ILE A 83 -6.55 5.17 -7.41
C ILE A 83 -7.75 5.02 -6.48
N VAL A 84 -8.66 4.11 -6.83
CA VAL A 84 -9.80 3.72 -6.01
C VAL A 84 -9.63 2.25 -5.60
N PRO A 85 -9.00 1.98 -4.46
CA PRO A 85 -8.82 0.61 -3.97
C PRO A 85 -10.18 0.04 -3.57
N ILE A 86 -10.58 -1.07 -4.20
CA ILE A 86 -11.85 -1.72 -3.90
C ILE A 86 -11.64 -2.90 -2.96
N ASN A 87 -12.44 -2.97 -1.91
CA ASN A 87 -12.42 -4.09 -0.99
C ASN A 87 -13.00 -5.35 -1.66
N TYR A 88 -12.14 -6.28 -2.01
CA TYR A 88 -12.50 -7.55 -2.65
C TYR A 88 -13.19 -8.56 -1.74
N ARG A 89 -13.44 -8.20 -0.47
CA ARG A 89 -14.23 -9.00 0.49
C ARG A 89 -15.70 -8.63 0.50
N LEU A 90 -16.09 -7.58 -0.23
CA LEU A 90 -17.46 -7.11 -0.37
C LEU A 90 -18.24 -8.01 -1.32
N ALA A 91 -19.56 -7.97 -1.20
CA ALA A 91 -20.46 -8.60 -2.17
C ALA A 91 -20.48 -7.79 -3.48
N GLN A 92 -20.82 -8.44 -4.60
CA GLN A 92 -20.89 -7.81 -5.93
C GLN A 92 -21.77 -6.53 -5.95
N ALA A 93 -22.89 -6.53 -5.23
CA ALA A 93 -23.77 -5.36 -5.14
C ALA A 93 -23.08 -4.17 -4.48
N GLU A 94 -22.36 -4.40 -3.39
CA GLU A 94 -21.60 -3.34 -2.68
C GLU A 94 -20.46 -2.80 -3.55
N VAL A 95 -19.75 -3.68 -4.27
CA VAL A 95 -18.73 -3.27 -5.25
C VAL A 95 -19.36 -2.42 -6.35
N SER A 96 -20.53 -2.82 -6.85
CA SER A 96 -21.28 -2.07 -7.87
C SER A 96 -21.67 -0.67 -7.38
N ASP A 97 -22.13 -0.53 -6.14
CA ASP A 97 -22.47 0.77 -5.55
C ASP A 97 -21.25 1.69 -5.47
N ILE A 98 -20.10 1.15 -5.05
CA ILE A 98 -18.85 1.90 -5.02
C ILE A 98 -18.41 2.32 -6.43
N LEU A 99 -18.50 1.43 -7.42
CA LEU A 99 -18.13 1.73 -8.79
C LEU A 99 -19.04 2.78 -9.43
N HIS A 100 -20.33 2.80 -9.10
CA HIS A 100 -21.27 3.85 -9.55
C HIS A 100 -20.92 5.21 -8.94
N ASP A 101 -20.61 5.25 -7.65
CA ASP A 101 -20.26 6.51 -6.95
C ASP A 101 -18.89 7.04 -7.40
N ALA A 102 -17.88 6.18 -7.46
CA ALA A 102 -16.54 6.54 -7.90
C ALA A 102 -16.47 6.92 -9.39
N ALA A 103 -17.35 6.36 -10.20
CA ALA A 103 -17.37 6.52 -11.67
C ALA A 103 -15.98 6.41 -12.30
N PRO A 104 -15.28 5.26 -12.16
CA PRO A 104 -13.94 5.08 -12.67
C PRO A 104 -13.96 5.05 -14.21
N LYS A 105 -12.90 5.55 -14.81
CA LYS A 105 -12.70 5.46 -16.27
C LYS A 105 -12.12 4.08 -16.67
N LEU A 106 -11.43 3.43 -15.74
CA LEU A 106 -10.83 2.11 -15.93
C LEU A 106 -10.93 1.31 -14.63
N ILE A 107 -11.07 0.00 -14.74
CA ILE A 107 -11.06 -0.93 -13.62
C ILE A 107 -9.98 -1.98 -13.92
N PHE A 108 -9.07 -2.21 -12.99
CA PHE A 108 -8.17 -3.35 -13.00
C PHE A 108 -8.64 -4.40 -12.02
N THR A 109 -8.84 -5.62 -12.48
CA THR A 109 -9.33 -6.72 -11.66
C THR A 109 -8.43 -7.93 -11.77
N GLN A 110 -7.94 -8.47 -10.66
CA GLN A 110 -7.31 -9.80 -10.66
C GLN A 110 -8.34 -10.87 -11.00
N ASN A 111 -7.96 -11.88 -11.78
CA ASN A 111 -8.85 -12.92 -12.31
C ASN A 111 -9.78 -13.53 -11.28
N LYS A 112 -9.29 -13.79 -10.06
CA LYS A 112 -10.08 -14.36 -8.96
C LYS A 112 -11.23 -13.47 -8.48
N TYR A 113 -11.21 -12.18 -8.79
CA TYR A 113 -12.21 -11.18 -8.38
C TYR A 113 -13.11 -10.69 -9.51
N TYR A 114 -12.99 -11.22 -10.74
CA TYR A 114 -13.83 -10.84 -11.87
C TYR A 114 -15.33 -10.98 -11.58
N HIS A 115 -15.71 -11.97 -10.78
CA HIS A 115 -17.09 -12.21 -10.37
C HIS A 115 -17.70 -11.07 -9.54
N LEU A 116 -16.88 -10.17 -8.99
CA LEU A 116 -17.34 -9.00 -8.23
C LEU A 116 -17.69 -7.79 -9.11
N VAL A 117 -17.23 -7.78 -10.37
CA VAL A 117 -17.52 -6.68 -11.30
C VAL A 117 -18.78 -7.03 -12.08
N SER A 118 -19.83 -6.20 -11.96
CA SER A 118 -21.07 -6.40 -12.69
C SER A 118 -20.94 -6.14 -14.18
N GLN A 119 -21.82 -6.73 -15.00
CA GLN A 119 -21.84 -6.60 -16.47
C GLN A 119 -21.87 -5.14 -16.95
N GLY A 120 -22.48 -4.23 -16.16
CA GLY A 120 -22.53 -2.81 -16.49
C GLY A 120 -21.16 -2.13 -16.61
N PHE A 121 -20.12 -2.71 -16.03
CA PHE A 121 -18.75 -2.20 -16.08
C PHE A 121 -17.80 -3.04 -16.98
N ALA A 122 -18.31 -4.02 -17.69
CA ALA A 122 -17.49 -4.95 -18.50
C ALA A 122 -16.60 -4.25 -19.51
N ASN A 123 -17.07 -3.14 -20.11
CA ASN A 123 -16.33 -2.40 -21.15
C ASN A 123 -15.10 -1.65 -20.62
N ILE A 124 -15.03 -1.36 -19.33
CA ILE A 124 -13.92 -0.65 -18.69
C ILE A 124 -13.14 -1.54 -17.71
N ASN A 125 -13.50 -2.82 -17.62
CA ASN A 125 -12.82 -3.79 -16.76
C ASN A 125 -11.73 -4.53 -17.53
N GLN A 126 -10.50 -4.43 -17.04
CA GLN A 126 -9.32 -5.02 -17.64
C GLN A 126 -8.66 -6.03 -16.69
N ASP A 127 -7.94 -6.99 -17.27
CA ASP A 127 -7.12 -7.89 -16.48
C ASP A 127 -5.98 -7.12 -15.80
N TYR A 128 -5.95 -7.19 -14.48
CA TYR A 128 -4.89 -6.59 -13.68
C TYR A 128 -3.50 -7.13 -14.05
N GLY A 129 -3.41 -8.39 -14.47
CA GLY A 129 -2.16 -9.04 -14.88
C GLY A 129 -1.44 -8.35 -16.04
N ILE A 130 -2.14 -7.50 -16.82
CA ILE A 130 -1.50 -6.74 -17.90
C ILE A 130 -0.38 -5.82 -17.37
N LEU A 131 -0.52 -5.31 -16.13
CA LEU A 131 0.47 -4.42 -15.55
C LEU A 131 1.86 -5.05 -15.43
N SER A 132 1.93 -6.37 -15.26
CA SER A 132 3.20 -7.12 -15.19
C SER A 132 3.90 -7.29 -16.56
N THR A 133 3.20 -7.00 -17.65
CA THR A 133 3.73 -7.14 -19.02
C THR A 133 4.24 -5.82 -19.59
N ILE A 134 4.09 -4.72 -18.84
CA ILE A 134 4.46 -3.39 -19.28
C ILE A 134 5.97 -3.20 -19.09
N ASP A 135 6.67 -2.96 -20.18
CA ASP A 135 8.08 -2.59 -20.14
C ASP A 135 8.27 -1.17 -19.64
N GLY A 136 9.35 -0.97 -18.88
CA GLY A 136 9.75 0.36 -18.42
C GLY A 136 10.17 1.26 -19.57
N ASN A 137 9.54 2.42 -19.66
CA ASN A 137 9.86 3.45 -20.65
C ASN A 137 10.27 4.75 -19.99
N GLU A 138 11.00 5.61 -20.70
CA GLU A 138 11.22 6.97 -20.25
C GLU A 138 9.92 7.78 -20.40
N ILE A 139 9.58 8.58 -19.38
CA ILE A 139 8.48 9.53 -19.49
C ILE A 139 8.97 10.80 -20.18
N ASN A 140 8.35 11.12 -21.32
CA ASN A 140 8.64 12.35 -22.07
C ASN A 140 7.75 13.53 -21.62
N THR A 141 6.72 13.30 -20.83
CA THR A 141 5.78 14.33 -20.36
C THR A 141 5.68 14.35 -18.85
N ILE A 142 5.99 15.47 -18.23
CA ILE A 142 5.79 15.69 -16.79
C ILE A 142 4.41 16.30 -16.62
N THR A 143 3.50 15.58 -15.96
CA THR A 143 2.21 16.13 -15.55
C THR A 143 2.41 16.99 -14.30
N GLN A 144 1.92 18.22 -14.33
CA GLN A 144 1.92 19.05 -13.13
C GLN A 144 0.81 18.58 -12.19
N VAL A 145 1.21 17.94 -11.09
CA VAL A 145 0.31 17.50 -10.01
C VAL A 145 0.37 18.55 -8.90
N GLU A 146 -0.81 18.95 -8.39
CA GLU A 146 -0.94 19.96 -7.35
C GLU A 146 -1.13 19.29 -5.97
N ASP A 147 -0.89 20.07 -4.91
CA ASP A 147 -1.00 19.61 -3.52
C ASP A 147 -2.37 19.03 -3.16
N ASP A 148 -3.42 19.69 -3.63
CA ASP A 148 -4.80 19.33 -3.33
C ASP A 148 -5.41 18.34 -4.34
N ASP A 149 -4.64 17.89 -5.35
CA ASP A 149 -5.07 16.81 -6.23
C ASP A 149 -5.20 15.50 -5.44
N PRO A 150 -6.32 14.78 -5.61
CA PRO A 150 -6.46 13.47 -4.98
C PRO A 150 -5.53 12.43 -5.60
N ILE A 151 -4.92 11.58 -4.77
CA ILE A 151 -4.20 10.38 -5.20
C ILE A 151 -4.99 9.11 -4.92
N PHE A 152 -5.81 9.12 -3.85
CA PHE A 152 -6.71 8.03 -3.51
C PHE A 152 -8.13 8.52 -3.26
N ILE A 153 -9.10 7.64 -3.54
CA ILE A 153 -10.43 7.66 -2.95
C ILE A 153 -10.62 6.34 -2.23
N ILE A 154 -10.57 6.35 -0.89
CA ILE A 154 -10.68 5.15 -0.06
C ILE A 154 -12.09 5.10 0.53
N TYR A 155 -12.82 4.02 0.25
CA TYR A 155 -14.19 3.86 0.72
C TYR A 155 -14.25 3.32 2.14
N THR A 156 -15.09 3.95 2.96
CA THR A 156 -15.40 3.52 4.32
C THR A 156 -16.87 3.09 4.43
N SER A 157 -17.18 2.18 5.38
CA SER A 157 -18.55 1.83 5.69
C SER A 157 -19.22 3.03 6.37
N GLY A 158 -19.93 3.85 5.60
CA GLY A 158 -20.62 5.02 6.14
C GLY A 158 -21.62 4.65 7.24
N THR A 159 -21.75 5.49 8.27
CA THR A 159 -22.71 5.33 9.37
C THR A 159 -24.18 5.25 8.91
N THR A 160 -24.46 5.67 7.68
CA THR A 160 -25.79 5.65 7.02
C THR A 160 -26.02 4.41 6.14
N GLY A 161 -25.13 3.43 6.17
CA GLY A 161 -25.22 2.19 5.37
C GLY A 161 -24.75 2.33 3.91
N LYS A 162 -24.49 3.55 3.41
CA LYS A 162 -23.88 3.75 2.09
C LYS A 162 -22.38 4.01 2.24
N PRO A 163 -21.53 3.37 1.43
CA PRO A 163 -20.10 3.64 1.41
C PRO A 163 -19.82 5.11 1.09
N LYS A 164 -18.79 5.68 1.75
CA LYS A 164 -18.35 7.05 1.51
C LYS A 164 -16.91 7.04 1.01
N GLY A 165 -16.65 7.68 -0.13
CA GLY A 165 -15.31 7.83 -0.69
C GLY A 165 -14.57 9.00 -0.06
N VAL A 166 -13.55 8.69 0.75
CA VAL A 166 -12.67 9.70 1.34
C VAL A 166 -11.59 10.08 0.35
N LYS A 167 -11.54 11.36 -0.03
CA LYS A 167 -10.48 11.90 -0.90
C LYS A 167 -9.20 12.10 -0.10
N TYR A 168 -8.14 11.46 -0.56
CA TYR A 168 -6.82 11.56 0.03
C TYR A 168 -5.89 12.28 -0.95
N THR A 169 -5.43 13.49 -0.60
CA THR A 169 -4.66 14.34 -1.51
C THR A 169 -3.15 14.07 -1.42
N HIS A 170 -2.39 14.52 -2.42
CA HIS A 170 -0.93 14.48 -2.40
C HIS A 170 -0.34 15.19 -1.18
N LYS A 171 -0.93 16.31 -0.78
CA LYS A 171 -0.55 17.07 0.43
C LYS A 171 -0.79 16.27 1.71
N MET A 172 -1.95 15.61 1.82
CA MET A 172 -2.25 14.74 2.96
C MET A 172 -1.26 13.59 3.03
N LEU A 173 -0.99 12.94 1.90
CA LEU A 173 -0.04 11.84 1.80
C LEU A 173 1.37 12.29 2.23
N PHE A 174 1.83 13.44 1.75
CA PHE A 174 3.13 14.00 2.10
C PHE A 174 3.26 14.28 3.60
N TRP A 175 2.31 15.03 4.17
CA TRP A 175 2.37 15.39 5.59
C TRP A 175 2.16 14.20 6.52
N ASN A 176 1.32 13.25 6.14
CA ASN A 176 1.21 11.99 6.86
C ASN A 176 2.55 11.26 6.89
N SER A 177 3.22 11.16 5.74
CA SER A 177 4.53 10.50 5.65
C SER A 177 5.60 11.21 6.50
N ILE A 178 5.66 12.54 6.46
CA ILE A 178 6.63 13.32 7.27
C ILE A 178 6.35 13.12 8.76
N ASN A 179 5.09 13.28 9.19
CA ASN A 179 4.71 13.10 10.60
C ASN A 179 5.00 11.68 11.10
N THR A 180 4.68 10.68 10.26
CA THR A 180 4.98 9.28 10.56
C THR A 180 6.49 9.07 10.69
N ALA A 181 7.27 9.55 9.75
CA ALA A 181 8.72 9.38 9.77
C ALA A 181 9.37 10.03 10.99
N LEU A 182 8.95 11.23 11.36
CA LEU A 182 9.46 11.92 12.56
C LEU A 182 9.10 11.16 13.84
N SER A 183 7.83 10.70 13.96
CA SER A 183 7.35 9.99 15.15
C SER A 183 7.95 8.60 15.28
N LEU A 184 8.15 7.91 14.16
CA LEU A 184 8.64 6.54 14.08
C LEU A 184 10.15 6.46 13.80
N LYS A 185 10.83 7.59 13.61
CA LYS A 185 12.26 7.67 13.28
C LYS A 185 12.63 6.87 12.03
N LEU A 186 11.77 6.93 10.99
CA LEU A 186 12.03 6.25 9.73
C LEU A 186 13.21 6.85 8.99
N ASN A 187 13.98 5.99 8.38
CA ASN A 187 15.09 6.36 7.51
C ASN A 187 15.28 5.31 6.40
N ALA A 188 16.31 5.51 5.57
CA ALA A 188 16.54 4.60 4.45
C ALA A 188 16.90 3.17 4.86
N GLU A 189 17.35 2.93 6.10
CA GLU A 189 17.66 1.58 6.60
C GLU A 189 16.45 0.89 7.23
N SER A 190 15.31 1.58 7.33
CA SER A 190 14.09 1.01 7.91
C SER A 190 13.54 -0.11 7.04
N ARG A 191 13.11 -1.19 7.68
CA ARG A 191 12.61 -2.42 7.05
C ARG A 191 11.34 -2.87 7.74
N THR A 192 10.35 -3.28 6.95
CA THR A 192 9.07 -3.79 7.49
C THR A 192 8.50 -4.90 6.63
N VAL A 193 7.58 -5.66 7.20
CA VAL A 193 6.63 -6.50 6.47
C VAL A 193 5.24 -5.87 6.58
N ASN A 194 4.59 -5.64 5.44
CA ASN A 194 3.23 -5.09 5.37
C ASN A 194 2.22 -6.22 5.12
N VAL A 195 1.32 -6.41 6.07
CA VAL A 195 0.25 -7.42 6.05
C VAL A 195 -1.14 -6.80 5.94
N MET A 196 -1.21 -5.48 5.86
CA MET A 196 -2.48 -4.75 5.84
C MET A 196 -3.03 -4.68 4.41
N PRO A 197 -4.35 -4.85 4.22
CA PRO A 197 -4.92 -4.92 2.87
C PRO A 197 -4.91 -3.56 2.14
N PRO A 198 -4.85 -3.56 0.79
CA PRO A 198 -4.73 -2.33 -0.02
C PRO A 198 -5.97 -1.43 -0.01
N PHE A 199 -7.12 -1.92 0.41
CA PHE A 199 -8.36 -1.14 0.44
C PHE A 199 -8.59 -0.41 1.77
N HIS A 200 -7.65 -0.49 2.71
CA HIS A 200 -7.65 0.30 3.94
C HIS A 200 -6.49 1.28 3.98
N THR A 201 -6.73 2.46 4.56
CA THR A 201 -5.68 3.47 4.74
C THR A 201 -4.46 2.91 5.51
N GLY A 202 -4.67 1.98 6.45
CA GLY A 202 -3.59 1.32 7.18
C GLY A 202 -2.64 0.53 6.28
N GLY A 203 -3.10 0.02 5.14
CA GLY A 203 -2.26 -0.67 4.15
C GLY A 203 -1.28 0.27 3.45
N TRP A 204 -1.67 1.51 3.22
CA TRP A 204 -0.86 2.51 2.54
C TRP A 204 -0.11 3.43 3.51
N ASN A 205 -0.85 4.09 4.40
CA ASN A 205 -0.42 5.34 5.03
C ASN A 205 0.31 5.18 6.35
N VAL A 206 0.34 3.98 6.96
CA VAL A 206 1.07 3.77 8.21
C VAL A 206 2.52 3.39 7.94
N LEU A 207 2.77 2.39 7.11
CA LEU A 207 4.13 1.94 6.81
C LEU A 207 4.50 2.04 5.33
N LEU A 208 3.68 1.54 4.39
CA LEU A 208 4.10 1.39 2.99
C LEU A 208 4.55 2.72 2.38
N THR A 209 3.68 3.71 2.30
CA THR A 209 4.03 5.00 1.67
C THR A 209 5.08 5.79 2.45
N PRO A 210 5.10 5.83 3.80
CA PRO A 210 6.21 6.44 4.52
C PRO A 210 7.56 5.76 4.29
N PHE A 211 7.61 4.43 4.23
CA PHE A 211 8.85 3.72 3.93
C PHE A 211 9.37 4.05 2.54
N LEU A 212 8.50 4.03 1.54
CA LEU A 212 8.86 4.41 0.16
C LEU A 212 9.33 5.86 0.07
N HIS A 213 8.70 6.79 0.80
CA HIS A 213 9.10 8.20 0.83
C HIS A 213 10.51 8.38 1.42
N HIS A 214 10.85 7.58 2.43
CA HIS A 214 12.14 7.70 3.14
C HIS A 214 13.20 6.69 2.68
N GLY A 215 12.92 5.94 1.60
CA GLY A 215 13.88 5.03 0.98
C GLY A 215 14.05 3.70 1.71
N GLY A 216 13.09 3.32 2.54
CA GLY A 216 13.08 2.06 3.28
C GLY A 216 12.76 0.85 2.41
N PHE A 217 12.67 -0.31 3.02
CA PHE A 217 12.35 -1.58 2.40
C PHE A 217 11.03 -2.12 2.96
N VAL A 218 10.16 -2.64 2.08
CA VAL A 218 8.89 -3.26 2.48
C VAL A 218 8.77 -4.64 1.86
N SER A 219 8.62 -5.67 2.70
CA SER A 219 8.14 -6.98 2.26
C SER A 219 6.62 -6.97 2.30
N MET A 220 5.96 -7.26 1.18
CA MET A 220 4.50 -7.30 1.10
C MET A 220 4.02 -8.74 1.26
N CYS A 221 3.05 -8.93 2.15
CA CYS A 221 2.45 -10.22 2.43
C CYS A 221 0.93 -10.12 2.18
N ASN A 222 0.43 -10.87 1.20
CA ASN A 222 -0.97 -10.82 0.79
C ASN A 222 -1.90 -11.53 1.77
N LYS A 223 -1.39 -12.57 2.40
CA LYS A 223 -2.13 -13.35 3.39
C LYS A 223 -1.39 -13.34 4.72
N PHE A 224 -2.04 -12.82 5.74
CA PHE A 224 -1.49 -12.90 7.08
C PHE A 224 -1.47 -14.35 7.56
N GLU A 225 -0.27 -14.87 7.79
CA GLU A 225 0.00 -16.15 8.44
C GLU A 225 0.99 -15.90 9.57
N ALA A 226 0.54 -16.07 10.82
CA ALA A 226 1.25 -15.62 12.01
C ALA A 226 2.70 -16.18 12.08
N GLU A 227 2.87 -17.46 11.83
CA GLU A 227 4.18 -18.11 11.82
C GLU A 227 5.11 -17.52 10.76
N LYS A 228 4.62 -17.33 9.53
CA LYS A 228 5.40 -16.77 8.44
C LYS A 228 5.80 -15.31 8.70
N VAL A 229 4.89 -14.52 9.27
CA VAL A 229 5.20 -13.13 9.63
C VAL A 229 6.31 -13.07 10.68
N LEU A 230 6.28 -13.93 11.72
CA LEU A 230 7.36 -14.03 12.71
C LEU A 230 8.70 -14.38 12.03
N GLN A 231 8.70 -15.37 11.14
CA GLN A 231 9.89 -15.77 10.39
C GLN A 231 10.40 -14.64 9.47
N THR A 232 9.50 -13.92 8.82
CA THR A 232 9.84 -12.80 7.92
C THR A 232 10.45 -11.63 8.71
N ILE A 233 9.89 -11.28 9.86
CA ILE A 233 10.43 -10.23 10.72
C ILE A 233 11.87 -10.57 11.10
N ALA A 234 12.12 -11.80 11.53
CA ALA A 234 13.45 -12.25 11.95
C ALA A 234 14.44 -12.31 10.77
N SER A 235 14.07 -12.96 9.67
CA SER A 235 14.95 -13.20 8.52
C SER A 235 15.31 -11.93 7.75
N LEU A 236 14.34 -11.04 7.56
CA LEU A 236 14.55 -9.74 6.89
C LEU A 236 15.02 -8.64 7.85
N ARG A 237 15.14 -8.97 9.15
CA ARG A 237 15.52 -8.03 10.21
C ARG A 237 14.66 -6.76 10.17
N CYS A 238 13.33 -6.95 10.13
CA CYS A 238 12.39 -5.84 10.16
C CYS A 238 12.50 -5.10 11.48
N ASN A 239 12.70 -3.79 11.44
CA ASN A 239 12.84 -3.00 12.68
C ASN A 239 11.53 -2.36 13.14
N ILE A 240 10.52 -2.32 12.27
CA ILE A 240 9.18 -1.84 12.60
C ILE A 240 8.16 -2.81 12.01
N PHE A 241 7.13 -3.14 12.75
CA PHE A 241 5.97 -3.91 12.30
C PHE A 241 4.67 -3.19 12.66
N MET A 242 3.63 -3.38 11.89
CA MET A 242 2.28 -2.94 12.21
C MET A 242 1.31 -4.09 12.08
N GLY A 243 0.45 -4.25 13.08
CA GLY A 243 -0.67 -5.19 13.06
C GLY A 243 -1.86 -4.69 13.87
N VAL A 244 -2.96 -5.41 13.77
CA VAL A 244 -4.12 -5.22 14.66
C VAL A 244 -4.01 -6.18 15.85
N PRO A 245 -4.69 -5.92 16.99
CA PRO A 245 -4.55 -6.76 18.19
C PRO A 245 -4.76 -8.25 17.94
N THR A 246 -5.72 -8.61 17.08
CA THR A 246 -6.00 -10.01 16.71
C THR A 246 -4.82 -10.68 16.00
N MET A 247 -4.13 -9.97 15.10
CA MET A 247 -2.93 -10.48 14.44
C MET A 247 -1.80 -10.74 15.44
N LEU A 248 -1.58 -9.80 16.36
CA LEU A 248 -0.55 -9.95 17.38
C LEU A 248 -0.89 -11.07 18.38
N GLY A 249 -2.16 -11.26 18.70
CA GLY A 249 -2.63 -12.39 19.48
C GLY A 249 -2.30 -13.72 18.80
N MET A 250 -2.66 -13.85 17.52
CA MET A 250 -2.33 -15.06 16.74
C MET A 250 -0.82 -15.31 16.65
N MET A 251 -0.01 -14.26 16.45
CA MET A 251 1.46 -14.39 16.46
C MET A 251 1.98 -14.85 17.82
N ALA A 252 1.46 -14.28 18.90
CA ALA A 252 1.85 -14.65 20.25
C ALA A 252 1.45 -16.10 20.61
N ASP A 253 0.38 -16.62 20.02
CA ASP A 253 -0.09 -18.01 20.28
C ASP A 253 0.62 -19.07 19.42
N GLU A 254 1.49 -18.64 18.48
CA GLU A 254 2.28 -19.58 17.69
C GLU A 254 3.31 -20.32 18.56
N LYS A 255 3.51 -21.61 18.24
CA LYS A 255 4.45 -22.48 18.97
C LYS A 255 5.88 -21.96 18.95
N ASN A 256 6.26 -21.30 17.86
CA ASN A 256 7.60 -20.73 17.67
C ASN A 256 7.74 -19.30 18.20
N PHE A 257 6.71 -18.71 18.80
CA PHE A 257 6.77 -17.34 19.31
C PHE A 257 7.92 -17.16 20.32
N GLU A 258 8.02 -18.05 21.30
CA GLU A 258 9.05 -17.97 22.32
C GLU A 258 10.48 -18.13 21.77
N SER A 259 10.66 -18.91 20.71
CA SER A 259 11.96 -19.12 20.04
C SER A 259 12.24 -18.10 18.92
N SER A 260 11.26 -17.36 18.47
CA SER A 260 11.43 -16.35 17.41
C SER A 260 12.32 -15.20 17.88
N ASP A 261 13.31 -14.85 17.04
CA ASP A 261 14.16 -13.69 17.28
C ASP A 261 13.45 -12.40 16.83
N LEU A 262 12.93 -11.66 17.79
CA LEU A 262 12.31 -10.37 17.58
C LEU A 262 13.21 -9.19 17.99
N SER A 263 14.48 -9.45 18.31
CA SER A 263 15.43 -8.43 18.77
C SER A 263 15.74 -7.34 17.74
N CYS A 264 15.41 -7.59 16.46
CA CYS A 264 15.52 -6.59 15.39
C CYS A 264 14.43 -5.52 15.45
N LEU A 265 13.30 -5.79 16.12
CA LEU A 265 12.21 -4.83 16.24
C LEU A 265 12.53 -3.73 17.24
N ASP A 266 12.52 -2.49 16.77
CA ASP A 266 12.52 -1.31 17.65
C ASP A 266 11.18 -1.21 18.41
N TYR A 267 10.08 -1.52 17.73
CA TYR A 267 8.72 -1.57 18.28
C TYR A 267 7.71 -2.12 17.27
N ILE A 268 6.51 -2.42 17.77
CA ILE A 268 5.34 -2.75 16.95
C ILE A 268 4.28 -1.64 17.13
N ILE A 269 3.68 -1.22 16.01
CA ILE A 269 2.55 -0.31 15.99
C ILE A 269 1.27 -1.14 16.02
N VAL A 270 0.34 -0.75 16.88
CA VAL A 270 -0.99 -1.35 16.95
C VAL A 270 -2.04 -0.27 16.67
N GLY A 271 -2.97 -0.57 15.77
CA GLY A 271 -4.05 0.32 15.41
C GLY A 271 -5.35 -0.43 15.15
N GLY A 272 -6.42 0.31 14.90
CA GLY A 272 -7.75 -0.22 14.66
C GLY A 272 -8.55 -0.49 15.93
N GLU A 273 -7.94 -1.10 16.95
CA GLU A 273 -8.55 -1.41 18.24
C GLU A 273 -7.54 -1.25 19.38
N SER A 274 -8.05 -1.18 20.63
CA SER A 274 -7.21 -1.16 21.82
C SER A 274 -6.54 -2.51 22.04
N MET A 275 -5.24 -2.52 22.30
CA MET A 275 -4.50 -3.75 22.59
C MET A 275 -4.69 -4.18 24.05
N PRO A 276 -5.02 -5.46 24.31
CA PRO A 276 -5.13 -5.99 25.67
C PRO A 276 -3.81 -5.91 26.43
N ILE A 277 -3.85 -5.46 27.68
CA ILE A 277 -2.67 -5.33 28.56
C ILE A 277 -1.86 -6.63 28.65
N PRO A 278 -2.46 -7.81 28.88
CA PRO A 278 -1.70 -9.05 28.95
C PRO A 278 -0.90 -9.36 27.67
N LEU A 279 -1.43 -8.96 26.51
CA LEU A 279 -0.73 -9.14 25.23
C LEU A 279 0.44 -8.16 25.10
N ILE A 280 0.28 -6.91 25.56
CA ILE A 280 1.39 -5.94 25.64
C ILE A 280 2.53 -6.49 26.50
N GLU A 281 2.20 -7.02 27.69
CA GLU A 281 3.15 -7.61 28.62
C GLU A 281 3.89 -8.81 28.00
N ARG A 282 3.18 -9.65 27.26
CA ARG A 282 3.77 -10.78 26.57
C ARG A 282 4.82 -10.37 25.51
N TYR A 283 4.57 -9.33 24.74
CA TYR A 283 5.57 -8.78 23.82
C TYR A 283 6.72 -8.11 24.57
N ALA A 284 6.44 -7.48 25.70
CA ALA A 284 7.48 -6.88 26.55
C ALA A 284 8.47 -7.91 27.09
N THR A 285 8.06 -9.15 27.38
CA THR A 285 8.99 -10.24 27.74
C THR A 285 9.98 -10.59 26.64
N LYS A 286 9.63 -10.32 25.37
CA LYS A 286 10.50 -10.44 24.19
C LYS A 286 11.36 -9.20 23.93
N GLY A 287 11.28 -8.18 24.80
CA GLY A 287 11.97 -6.91 24.62
C GLY A 287 11.33 -5.99 23.58
N VAL A 288 10.13 -6.31 23.09
CA VAL A 288 9.45 -5.55 22.04
C VAL A 288 8.47 -4.55 22.64
N ALA A 289 8.67 -3.27 22.34
CA ALA A 289 7.77 -2.21 22.74
C ALA A 289 6.53 -2.15 21.83
N ILE A 290 5.35 -1.97 22.44
CA ILE A 290 4.10 -1.73 21.71
C ILE A 290 3.79 -0.24 21.71
N ARG A 291 3.53 0.34 20.52
CA ARG A 291 3.04 1.69 20.34
C ARG A 291 1.64 1.66 19.79
N GLN A 292 0.68 2.12 20.59
CA GLN A 292 -0.71 2.16 20.15
C GLN A 292 -0.97 3.47 19.40
N GLY A 293 -1.47 3.35 18.18
CA GLY A 293 -1.92 4.45 17.33
C GLY A 293 -3.44 4.53 17.26
N TYR A 294 -3.95 5.75 17.12
CA TYR A 294 -5.33 6.04 16.77
C TYR A 294 -5.37 6.82 15.46
N GLY A 295 -6.30 6.46 14.58
CA GLY A 295 -6.53 7.16 13.33
C GLY A 295 -7.82 6.73 12.67
N MET A 296 -8.25 7.54 11.71
CA MET A 296 -9.40 7.29 10.83
C MET A 296 -8.98 7.49 9.39
N THR A 297 -9.81 7.05 8.45
CA THR A 297 -9.56 7.27 7.02
C THR A 297 -9.73 8.75 6.64
N GLU A 298 -10.64 9.47 7.31
CA GLU A 298 -10.93 10.90 7.15
C GLU A 298 -9.78 11.82 7.61
#